data_7988516bd2e32c2293821b0a79cbc6b4
#
_entry.id   7988516bd2e32c2293821b0a79cbc6b4
#
_cell.length_a   1.000
_cell.length_b   1.000
_cell.length_c   1.000
_cell.angle_alpha   90.00
_cell.angle_beta   90.00
_cell.angle_gamma   90.00
#
_symmetry.space_group_name_H-M   'P 1'
#
loop_
_entity.id
_entity.type
_entity.pdbx_description
1 polymer ?
#
loop_
_entity_poly.entity_id
_entity_poly.type
_entity_poly.pdbx_seq_one_letter_code
_entity_poly.pdbx_strand_id
1 'polypeptide(L)'
;MKKTFTMTIAAFAMASAAFAQADFKPADGARTVAAENVVDSVKMAKEAAKLEKAAVKAKKAEAAAQLKAFKAKQKADLAAFVEAQKKGTPATLEVEPPTLANAGDSLGFLFGISQSNGLEQYAKAQLGVDADQLSKFAEGIMQSAGADPEDKDANAFSQGLQIGNRVAQMTAQFSGDYYSADPDKSISPVIVAKGLVMGLLRQGDITPDSAMSVVQTAMPARQAANNEKLYGANREAGEKFLAENKTKEGVVTLPSGLQYKVITMGEGDKPAATDKVNVDYEGRLIDGTVFDSSYKRGKATSFNLNQVIAGWTEVMQLMPVGSKWEVYIPYDLAYGDRQTGKEIKPYSTLIFTIELHAIEK
;
A
#
# COMPACT_ATOMS: atom_id res chain seq x y z
N MET A 1 -18.01 30.99 1.57
CA MET A 1 -17.15 31.01 2.76
C MET A 1 -16.10 29.92 2.59
N LYS A 2 -14.95 30.32 2.00
CA LYS A 2 -13.76 29.48 1.84
C LYS A 2 -12.82 29.84 2.99
N LYS A 3 -12.45 28.89 3.82
CA LYS A 3 -11.28 28.79 4.72
C LYS A 3 -11.71 27.95 5.93
N THR A 4 -11.24 26.73 5.98
CA THR A 4 -10.83 25.94 7.15
C THR A 4 -10.86 24.43 6.85
N PHE A 5 -10.07 23.98 5.88
CA PHE A 5 -9.87 22.52 5.69
C PHE A 5 -8.41 22.17 5.34
N THR A 6 -7.46 22.94 5.89
CA THR A 6 -6.04 22.71 5.56
C THR A 6 -5.17 22.71 6.81
N MET A 7 -5.53 21.92 7.84
CA MET A 7 -4.65 21.79 9.01
C MET A 7 -4.98 20.56 9.87
N THR A 8 -4.80 19.35 9.36
CA THR A 8 -4.78 18.15 10.24
C THR A 8 -4.01 16.96 9.63
N ILE A 9 -3.14 17.13 8.65
CA ILE A 9 -2.28 16.06 8.11
C ILE A 9 -0.81 16.19 8.52
N ALA A 10 -0.42 17.24 9.23
CA ALA A 10 0.98 17.50 9.57
C ALA A 10 1.46 16.94 10.93
N ALA A 11 0.64 16.21 11.67
CA ALA A 11 0.98 15.76 13.04
C ALA A 11 1.36 14.27 13.17
N PHE A 12 1.49 13.52 12.08
CA PHE A 12 1.80 12.06 12.17
C PHE A 12 3.21 11.68 11.70
N ALA A 13 4.08 12.64 11.39
CA ALA A 13 5.41 12.38 10.84
C ALA A 13 6.59 12.73 11.77
N MET A 14 6.38 12.97 13.07
CA MET A 14 7.48 13.33 13.97
C MET A 14 7.51 12.57 15.30
N ALA A 15 7.36 11.26 15.27
CA ALA A 15 7.54 10.45 16.47
C ALA A 15 8.45 9.21 16.29
N SER A 16 9.26 9.14 15.23
CA SER A 16 10.13 7.98 14.98
C SER A 16 11.64 8.31 14.85
N ALA A 17 12.10 9.46 15.28
CA ALA A 17 13.50 9.84 15.10
C ALA A 17 14.14 10.39 16.37
N ALA A 18 14.15 9.62 17.46
CA ALA A 18 15.00 9.93 18.62
C ALA A 18 15.24 8.70 19.50
N PHE A 19 15.87 7.66 18.99
CA PHE A 19 16.58 6.66 19.80
C PHE A 19 17.69 5.98 18.98
N ALA A 20 18.77 6.72 18.78
CA ALA A 20 20.06 6.11 18.47
C ALA A 20 21.18 7.10 18.86
N GLN A 21 22.10 6.58 19.66
CA GLN A 21 23.39 7.14 20.07
C GLN A 21 23.45 7.91 21.39
N ALA A 22 23.94 7.21 22.40
CA ALA A 22 25.07 7.70 23.19
C ALA A 22 25.64 6.55 24.03
N ASP A 23 26.84 6.11 23.71
CA ASP A 23 27.74 5.40 24.60
C ASP A 23 28.03 6.30 25.82
N PHE A 24 27.71 5.81 27.01
CA PHE A 24 28.15 6.47 28.24
C PHE A 24 28.58 5.43 29.30
N LYS A 25 29.88 5.53 29.67
CA LYS A 25 30.41 4.88 30.86
C LYS A 25 29.97 5.65 32.11
N PRO A 26 29.45 5.00 33.15
CA PRO A 26 29.03 5.72 34.35
C PRO A 26 30.21 6.00 35.31
N ALA A 27 30.33 7.27 35.74
CA ALA A 27 31.08 7.66 36.89
C ALA A 27 30.14 7.70 38.12
N ASP A 28 30.67 7.31 39.27
CA ASP A 28 29.93 7.24 40.55
C ASP A 28 29.32 8.60 40.96
N GLY A 29 28.01 8.62 41.18
CA GLY A 29 27.26 9.78 41.63
C GLY A 29 25.83 9.92 41.09
N ALA A 30 25.41 9.12 40.07
CA ALA A 30 24.22 9.35 39.28
C ALA A 30 22.97 8.53 39.65
N ARG A 31 22.91 7.93 40.85
CA ARG A 31 21.78 7.05 41.22
C ARG A 31 20.47 7.79 41.61
N THR A 32 20.54 9.05 41.99
CA THR A 32 19.35 9.85 42.37
C THR A 32 18.69 10.57 41.20
N VAL A 33 19.47 11.08 40.24
CA VAL A 33 18.94 11.83 39.08
C VAL A 33 18.29 10.91 38.04
N ALA A 34 18.76 9.68 37.91
CA ALA A 34 18.16 8.71 36.99
C ALA A 34 16.77 8.24 37.41
N ALA A 35 16.50 8.15 38.71
CA ALA A 35 15.19 7.73 39.25
C ALA A 35 14.11 8.82 39.07
N GLU A 36 14.46 10.10 39.21
CA GLU A 36 13.53 11.23 38.98
C GLU A 36 13.19 11.36 37.50
N ASN A 37 14.16 11.22 36.59
CA ASN A 37 13.92 11.27 35.15
C ASN A 37 13.04 10.11 34.64
N VAL A 38 13.10 8.94 35.25
CA VAL A 38 12.23 7.80 34.90
C VAL A 38 10.79 8.05 35.38
N VAL A 39 10.60 8.64 36.58
CA VAL A 39 9.27 8.98 37.09
C VAL A 39 8.61 10.06 36.23
N ASP A 40 9.35 11.08 35.80
CA ASP A 40 8.85 12.13 34.90
C ASP A 40 8.54 11.58 33.50
N SER A 41 9.36 10.68 32.96
CA SER A 41 9.10 10.02 31.68
C SER A 41 7.83 9.16 31.72
N VAL A 42 7.58 8.42 32.81
CA VAL A 42 6.36 7.63 33.00
C VAL A 42 5.13 8.53 33.20
N LYS A 43 5.29 9.70 33.82
CA LYS A 43 4.22 10.67 33.99
C LYS A 43 3.84 11.32 32.67
N MET A 44 4.84 11.72 31.86
CA MET A 44 4.64 12.25 30.51
C MET A 44 4.00 11.21 29.56
N ALA A 45 4.42 9.95 29.64
CA ALA A 45 3.81 8.88 28.85
C ALA A 45 2.33 8.62 29.23
N LYS A 46 1.98 8.72 30.53
CA LYS A 46 0.59 8.65 31.00
C LYS A 46 -0.26 9.84 30.55
N GLU A 47 0.30 11.03 30.53
CA GLU A 47 -0.38 12.22 30.01
C GLU A 47 -0.55 12.17 28.50
N ALA A 48 0.45 11.71 27.75
CA ALA A 48 0.38 11.50 26.31
C ALA A 48 -0.71 10.46 25.95
N ALA A 49 -0.75 9.35 26.67
CA ALA A 49 -1.81 8.33 26.48
C ALA A 49 -3.22 8.84 26.84
N LYS A 50 -3.33 9.77 27.79
CA LYS A 50 -4.60 10.41 28.14
C LYS A 50 -5.05 11.39 27.08
N LEU A 51 -4.12 12.15 26.50
CA LEU A 51 -4.34 13.07 25.39
C LEU A 51 -4.72 12.31 24.11
N GLU A 52 -4.07 11.19 23.84
CA GLU A 52 -4.38 10.32 22.70
C GLU A 52 -5.79 9.71 22.81
N LYS A 53 -6.17 9.20 24.00
CA LYS A 53 -7.53 8.72 24.26
C LYS A 53 -8.58 9.84 24.11
N ALA A 54 -8.25 11.06 24.53
CA ALA A 54 -9.12 12.21 24.37
C ALA A 54 -9.27 12.62 22.89
N ALA A 55 -8.17 12.58 22.12
CA ALA A 55 -8.16 12.85 20.68
C ALA A 55 -8.97 11.80 19.88
N VAL A 56 -8.83 10.51 20.24
CA VAL A 56 -9.64 9.43 19.65
C VAL A 56 -11.13 9.60 19.97
N LYS A 57 -11.45 9.98 21.22
CA LYS A 57 -12.85 10.26 21.63
C LYS A 57 -13.42 11.49 20.90
N ALA A 58 -12.61 12.53 20.72
CA ALA A 58 -13.01 13.73 19.96
C ALA A 58 -13.25 13.41 18.48
N LYS A 59 -12.34 12.66 17.82
CA LYS A 59 -12.52 12.19 16.45
C LYS A 59 -13.78 11.32 16.28
N LYS A 60 -14.07 10.46 17.27
CA LYS A 60 -15.29 9.64 17.25
C LYS A 60 -16.56 10.50 17.39
N ALA A 61 -16.52 11.53 18.21
CA ALA A 61 -17.64 12.46 18.36
C ALA A 61 -17.83 13.33 17.12
N GLU A 62 -16.75 13.77 16.49
CA GLU A 62 -16.77 14.53 15.24
C GLU A 62 -17.33 13.69 14.09
N ALA A 63 -16.87 12.45 13.94
CA ALA A 63 -17.39 11.51 12.95
C ALA A 63 -18.88 11.20 13.16
N ALA A 64 -19.32 11.06 14.42
CA ALA A 64 -20.74 10.89 14.75
C ALA A 64 -21.58 12.14 14.42
N ALA A 65 -21.03 13.34 14.63
CA ALA A 65 -21.68 14.59 14.28
C ALA A 65 -21.77 14.78 12.76
N GLN A 66 -20.71 14.43 12.02
CA GLN A 66 -20.69 14.46 10.56
C GLN A 66 -21.70 13.46 9.98
N LEU A 67 -21.78 12.23 10.54
CA LEU A 67 -22.76 11.23 10.14
C LEU A 67 -24.20 11.70 10.40
N LYS A 68 -24.44 12.38 11.53
CA LYS A 68 -25.75 12.95 11.86
C LYS A 68 -26.13 14.10 10.92
N ALA A 69 -25.18 14.98 10.60
CA ALA A 69 -25.38 16.05 9.63
C ALA A 69 -25.63 15.51 8.22
N PHE A 70 -24.88 14.49 7.80
CA PHE A 70 -25.08 13.78 6.54
C PHE A 70 -26.47 13.17 6.44
N LYS A 71 -26.93 12.44 7.48
CA LYS A 71 -28.29 11.86 7.52
C LYS A 71 -29.39 12.92 7.47
N ALA A 72 -29.18 14.07 8.12
CA ALA A 72 -30.14 15.17 8.10
C ALA A 72 -30.23 15.82 6.72
N LYS A 73 -29.10 16.00 6.04
CA LYS A 73 -29.03 16.52 4.67
C LYS A 73 -29.72 15.57 3.68
N GLN A 74 -29.42 14.26 3.76
CA GLN A 74 -30.10 13.24 2.92
C GLN A 74 -31.60 13.28 3.04
N LYS A 75 -32.13 13.46 4.28
CA LYS A 75 -33.56 13.58 4.49
C LYS A 75 -34.17 14.83 3.83
N ALA A 76 -33.43 15.93 3.81
CA ALA A 76 -33.84 17.18 3.15
C ALA A 76 -33.77 17.04 1.62
N ASP A 77 -32.71 16.41 1.09
CA ASP A 77 -32.52 16.18 -0.34
C ASP A 77 -33.58 15.22 -0.89
N LEU A 78 -33.98 14.18 -0.11
CA LEU A 78 -35.08 13.28 -0.43
C LEU A 78 -36.40 14.01 -0.52
N ALA A 79 -36.67 14.93 0.40
CA ALA A 79 -37.90 15.74 0.37
C ALA A 79 -37.92 16.67 -0.86
N ALA A 80 -36.80 17.28 -1.22
CA ALA A 80 -36.66 18.10 -2.42
C ALA A 80 -36.86 17.30 -3.71
N PHE A 81 -36.32 16.06 -3.74
CA PHE A 81 -36.50 15.13 -4.86
C PHE A 81 -37.95 14.71 -5.06
N VAL A 82 -38.68 14.34 -3.99
CA VAL A 82 -40.12 14.00 -4.06
C VAL A 82 -40.93 15.18 -4.60
N GLU A 83 -40.55 16.41 -4.26
CA GLU A 83 -41.17 17.62 -4.76
C GLU A 83 -40.87 17.88 -6.25
N ALA A 84 -39.64 17.56 -6.70
CA ALA A 84 -39.20 17.65 -8.10
C ALA A 84 -39.93 16.61 -8.98
N GLN A 85 -40.13 15.38 -8.48
CA GLN A 85 -40.86 14.32 -9.16
C GLN A 85 -42.33 14.74 -9.46
N LYS A 86 -42.95 15.52 -8.59
CA LYS A 86 -44.31 16.07 -8.83
C LYS A 86 -44.35 17.04 -10.01
N LYS A 87 -43.20 17.55 -10.48
CA LYS A 87 -43.08 18.51 -11.58
C LYS A 87 -42.65 17.88 -12.92
N GLY A 88 -42.66 16.55 -13.05
CA GLY A 88 -42.41 15.87 -14.32
C GLY A 88 -40.98 15.88 -14.82
N THR A 89 -39.99 16.02 -13.91
CA THR A 89 -38.56 15.82 -14.25
C THR A 89 -38.28 14.32 -14.49
N PRO A 90 -37.42 13.91 -15.47
CA PRO A 90 -37.10 12.51 -15.69
C PRO A 90 -36.64 11.86 -14.39
N ALA A 91 -37.14 10.67 -14.07
CA ALA A 91 -36.74 9.93 -12.89
C ALA A 91 -35.26 9.62 -12.94
N THR A 92 -34.47 10.26 -12.07
CA THR A 92 -33.06 9.90 -11.87
C THR A 92 -33.03 8.72 -10.91
N LEU A 93 -32.27 7.69 -11.23
CA LEU A 93 -32.07 6.55 -10.34
C LEU A 93 -31.52 7.06 -9.00
N GLU A 94 -32.26 6.82 -7.94
CA GLU A 94 -31.82 7.12 -6.58
C GLU A 94 -31.16 5.88 -5.97
N VAL A 95 -29.92 6.03 -5.54
CA VAL A 95 -29.15 4.96 -4.92
C VAL A 95 -29.07 5.20 -3.42
N GLU A 96 -29.71 4.33 -2.63
CA GLU A 96 -29.58 4.39 -1.19
C GLU A 96 -28.11 4.15 -0.77
N PRO A 97 -27.54 5.04 0.06
CA PRO A 97 -26.22 4.81 0.60
C PRO A 97 -26.14 3.48 1.35
N PRO A 98 -25.06 2.74 1.21
CA PRO A 98 -24.91 1.48 1.92
C PRO A 98 -24.72 1.70 3.42
N THR A 99 -25.13 0.73 4.23
CA THR A 99 -24.72 0.67 5.63
C THR A 99 -23.28 0.22 5.69
N LEU A 100 -22.40 1.10 6.18
CA LEU A 100 -20.96 0.85 6.29
C LEU A 100 -20.66 0.36 7.70
N ALA A 101 -20.43 -0.94 7.86
CA ALA A 101 -20.25 -1.58 9.16
C ALA A 101 -18.82 -1.45 9.70
N ASN A 102 -17.84 -1.30 8.81
CA ASN A 102 -16.41 -1.26 9.16
C ASN A 102 -15.61 -0.39 8.17
N ALA A 103 -14.32 -0.20 8.44
CA ALA A 103 -13.42 0.59 7.59
C ALA A 103 -13.21 -0.03 6.18
N GLY A 104 -13.32 -1.37 6.05
CA GLY A 104 -13.24 -2.06 4.78
C GLY A 104 -14.43 -1.71 3.88
N ASP A 105 -15.66 -1.73 4.44
CA ASP A 105 -16.86 -1.33 3.72
C ASP A 105 -16.78 0.13 3.26
N SER A 106 -16.30 1.01 4.14
CA SER A 106 -16.11 2.44 3.83
C SER A 106 -15.12 2.63 2.68
N LEU A 107 -13.97 1.95 2.72
CA LEU A 107 -12.98 2.03 1.67
C LEU A 107 -13.46 1.37 0.37
N GLY A 108 -14.18 0.25 0.45
CA GLY A 108 -14.80 -0.41 -0.69
C GLY A 108 -15.82 0.48 -1.39
N PHE A 109 -16.64 1.21 -0.63
CA PHE A 109 -17.59 2.19 -1.17
C PHE A 109 -16.86 3.35 -1.88
N LEU A 110 -15.82 3.92 -1.24
CA LEU A 110 -15.00 4.96 -1.84
C LEU A 110 -14.23 4.47 -3.08
N PHE A 111 -13.75 3.23 -3.05
CA PHE A 111 -13.16 2.59 -4.23
C PHE A 111 -14.15 2.54 -5.39
N GLY A 112 -15.41 2.12 -5.14
CA GLY A 112 -16.47 2.14 -6.15
C GLY A 112 -16.69 3.54 -6.73
N ILE A 113 -16.80 4.57 -5.88
CA ILE A 113 -16.92 5.97 -6.33
C ILE A 113 -15.71 6.38 -7.17
N SER A 114 -14.49 6.03 -6.76
CA SER A 114 -13.27 6.39 -7.50
C SER A 114 -13.23 5.78 -8.90
N GLN A 115 -13.80 4.58 -9.09
CA GLN A 115 -13.89 3.92 -10.40
C GLN A 115 -14.92 4.55 -11.33
N SER A 116 -15.79 5.44 -10.85
CA SER A 116 -16.71 6.18 -11.70
C SER A 116 -16.05 7.33 -12.46
N ASN A 117 -14.79 7.69 -12.11
CA ASN A 117 -14.06 8.76 -12.80
C ASN A 117 -13.87 8.42 -14.28
N GLY A 118 -14.37 9.27 -15.16
CA GLY A 118 -14.35 9.08 -16.61
C GLY A 118 -15.37 8.04 -17.15
N LEU A 119 -16.13 7.35 -16.28
CA LEU A 119 -17.08 6.32 -16.70
C LEU A 119 -18.22 6.90 -17.56
N GLU A 120 -18.70 8.10 -17.24
CA GLU A 120 -19.69 8.82 -18.07
C GLU A 120 -19.16 9.07 -19.49
N GLN A 121 -17.93 9.54 -19.60
CA GLN A 121 -17.29 9.78 -20.90
C GLN A 121 -17.07 8.46 -21.67
N TYR A 122 -16.64 7.42 -20.99
CA TYR A 122 -16.49 6.09 -21.56
C TYR A 122 -17.84 5.52 -22.02
N ALA A 123 -18.88 5.61 -21.19
CA ALA A 123 -20.22 5.16 -21.55
C ALA A 123 -20.72 5.85 -22.81
N LYS A 124 -20.56 7.15 -22.92
CA LYS A 124 -20.95 7.92 -24.10
C LYS A 124 -20.11 7.59 -25.33
N ALA A 125 -18.78 7.61 -25.20
CA ALA A 125 -17.87 7.51 -26.35
C ALA A 125 -17.69 6.08 -26.86
N GLN A 126 -17.74 5.08 -25.97
CA GLN A 126 -17.44 3.69 -26.30
C GLN A 126 -18.67 2.76 -26.28
N LEU A 127 -19.69 3.08 -25.47
CA LEU A 127 -20.86 2.24 -25.32
C LEU A 127 -22.14 2.85 -25.93
N GLY A 128 -22.09 4.09 -26.42
CA GLY A 128 -23.24 4.77 -27.04
C GLY A 128 -24.35 5.11 -26.06
N VAL A 129 -24.05 5.29 -24.78
CA VAL A 129 -24.98 5.66 -23.72
C VAL A 129 -25.05 7.17 -23.61
N ASP A 130 -26.20 7.78 -23.97
CA ASP A 130 -26.42 9.21 -23.85
C ASP A 130 -26.67 9.64 -22.39
N ALA A 131 -26.55 10.93 -22.11
CA ALA A 131 -26.67 11.47 -20.75
C ALA A 131 -28.06 11.20 -20.10
N ASP A 132 -29.12 11.17 -20.89
CA ASP A 132 -30.49 10.83 -20.46
C ASP A 132 -30.69 9.34 -20.16
N GLN A 133 -29.77 8.48 -20.63
CA GLN A 133 -29.77 7.03 -20.42
C GLN A 133 -28.90 6.59 -19.23
N LEU A 134 -28.12 7.49 -18.62
CA LEU A 134 -27.23 7.16 -17.51
C LEU A 134 -27.92 6.48 -16.33
N SER A 135 -29.19 6.84 -16.03
CA SER A 135 -29.96 6.18 -14.98
C SER A 135 -30.24 4.72 -15.31
N LYS A 136 -30.55 4.40 -16.56
CA LYS A 136 -30.76 3.02 -17.02
C LYS A 136 -29.45 2.23 -17.06
N PHE A 137 -28.37 2.86 -17.47
CA PHE A 137 -27.04 2.28 -17.40
C PHE A 137 -26.65 1.95 -15.95
N ALA A 138 -26.92 2.86 -15.02
CA ALA A 138 -26.68 2.66 -13.60
C ALA A 138 -27.56 1.56 -12.99
N GLU A 139 -28.83 1.44 -13.39
CA GLU A 139 -29.69 0.30 -13.02
C GLU A 139 -29.04 -1.02 -13.47
N GLY A 140 -28.50 -1.06 -14.69
CA GLY A 140 -27.80 -2.23 -15.21
C GLY A 140 -26.58 -2.62 -14.40
N ILE A 141 -25.81 -1.65 -13.90
CA ILE A 141 -24.67 -1.91 -12.99
C ILE A 141 -25.14 -2.52 -11.67
N MET A 142 -26.30 -2.12 -11.18
CA MET A 142 -26.85 -2.61 -9.90
C MET A 142 -27.53 -3.98 -10.00
N GLN A 143 -28.03 -4.29 -11.12
CA GLN A 143 -28.82 -5.50 -11.37
C GLN A 143 -28.13 -6.37 -12.42
N SER A 144 -28.07 -7.66 -12.22
CA SER A 144 -27.46 -8.62 -13.17
C SER A 144 -28.54 -9.31 -14.02
N ALA A 145 -29.43 -8.56 -14.67
CA ALA A 145 -30.51 -9.12 -15.48
C ALA A 145 -30.40 -8.70 -16.95
N GLY A 146 -30.79 -9.59 -17.87
CA GLY A 146 -30.69 -9.36 -19.31
C GLY A 146 -31.67 -8.28 -19.79
N ALA A 147 -31.32 -7.60 -20.88
CA ALA A 147 -32.11 -6.55 -21.51
C ALA A 147 -32.29 -6.83 -23.02
N ASP A 148 -33.34 -6.25 -23.62
CA ASP A 148 -33.59 -6.32 -25.06
C ASP A 148 -32.57 -5.45 -25.82
N PRO A 149 -31.80 -5.99 -26.76
CA PRO A 149 -30.74 -5.26 -27.44
C PRO A 149 -31.23 -4.22 -28.48
N GLU A 150 -32.48 -4.23 -28.89
CA GLU A 150 -33.01 -3.27 -29.87
C GLU A 150 -33.55 -1.97 -29.24
N ASP A 151 -33.81 -1.98 -27.92
CA ASP A 151 -34.19 -0.80 -27.15
C ASP A 151 -32.95 -0.08 -26.64
N LYS A 152 -32.87 1.25 -26.82
CA LYS A 152 -31.73 2.06 -26.33
C LYS A 152 -31.57 1.97 -24.82
N ASP A 153 -32.67 2.01 -24.08
CA ASP A 153 -32.67 1.85 -22.63
C ASP A 153 -32.25 0.44 -22.23
N ALA A 154 -32.76 -0.57 -22.95
CA ALA A 154 -32.37 -1.95 -22.77
C ALA A 154 -30.89 -2.18 -23.10
N ASN A 155 -30.38 -1.54 -24.16
CA ASN A 155 -28.94 -1.59 -24.50
C ASN A 155 -28.08 -0.93 -23.39
N ALA A 156 -28.45 0.27 -22.93
CA ALA A 156 -27.78 0.93 -21.83
C ALA A 156 -27.77 0.05 -20.56
N PHE A 157 -28.92 -0.57 -20.25
CA PHE A 157 -29.03 -1.52 -19.14
C PHE A 157 -28.12 -2.73 -19.32
N SER A 158 -28.10 -3.33 -20.52
CA SER A 158 -27.22 -4.46 -20.83
C SER A 158 -25.73 -4.12 -20.66
N GLN A 159 -25.32 -2.93 -21.10
CA GLN A 159 -23.94 -2.46 -20.88
C GLN A 159 -23.65 -2.28 -19.39
N GLY A 160 -24.63 -1.78 -18.62
CA GLY A 160 -24.54 -1.69 -17.15
C GLY A 160 -24.32 -3.04 -16.49
N LEU A 161 -24.95 -4.11 -16.98
CA LEU A 161 -24.74 -5.48 -16.49
C LEU A 161 -23.30 -5.95 -16.68
N GLN A 162 -22.69 -5.65 -17.82
CA GLN A 162 -21.29 -6.01 -18.09
C GLN A 162 -20.36 -5.32 -17.10
N ILE A 163 -20.61 -4.06 -16.78
CA ILE A 163 -19.86 -3.35 -15.75
C ILE A 163 -20.11 -3.96 -14.37
N GLY A 164 -21.37 -4.28 -14.03
CA GLY A 164 -21.72 -4.95 -12.77
C GLY A 164 -20.98 -6.27 -12.55
N ASN A 165 -20.84 -7.09 -13.60
CA ASN A 165 -20.06 -8.33 -13.55
C ASN A 165 -18.56 -8.07 -13.28
N ARG A 166 -18.01 -7.02 -13.85
CA ARG A 166 -16.61 -6.60 -13.57
C ARG A 166 -16.44 -6.11 -12.14
N VAL A 167 -17.44 -5.43 -11.58
CA VAL A 167 -17.39 -4.95 -10.18
C VAL A 167 -17.17 -6.10 -9.22
N ALA A 168 -17.79 -7.27 -9.44
CA ALA A 168 -17.58 -8.44 -8.59
C ALA A 168 -16.10 -8.89 -8.60
N GLN A 169 -15.48 -8.93 -9.77
CA GLN A 169 -14.07 -9.32 -9.92
C GLN A 169 -13.13 -8.27 -9.30
N MET A 170 -13.37 -6.99 -9.59
CA MET A 170 -12.60 -5.88 -9.00
C MET A 170 -12.72 -5.88 -7.48
N THR A 171 -13.91 -6.13 -6.96
CA THR A 171 -14.14 -6.20 -5.52
C THR A 171 -13.39 -7.36 -4.89
N ALA A 172 -13.38 -8.52 -5.52
CA ALA A 172 -12.67 -9.69 -5.01
C ALA A 172 -11.15 -9.40 -4.89
N GLN A 173 -10.56 -8.78 -5.92
CA GLN A 173 -9.16 -8.38 -5.89
C GLN A 173 -8.90 -7.34 -4.81
N PHE A 174 -9.66 -6.24 -4.80
CA PHE A 174 -9.52 -5.16 -3.82
C PHE A 174 -9.69 -5.67 -2.38
N SER A 175 -10.68 -6.54 -2.15
CA SER A 175 -10.94 -7.19 -0.86
C SER A 175 -9.78 -8.09 -0.44
N GLY A 176 -9.24 -8.88 -1.37
CA GLY A 176 -8.08 -9.73 -1.14
C GLY A 176 -6.84 -8.92 -0.74
N ASP A 177 -6.59 -7.79 -1.40
CA ASP A 177 -5.49 -6.89 -1.08
C ASP A 177 -5.71 -6.22 0.29
N TYR A 178 -6.93 -5.72 0.55
CA TYR A 178 -7.27 -5.03 1.80
C TYR A 178 -7.24 -5.95 3.02
N TYR A 179 -7.76 -7.19 2.88
CA TYR A 179 -7.85 -8.18 3.94
C TYR A 179 -6.83 -9.31 3.80
N SER A 180 -5.71 -9.09 3.11
CA SER A 180 -4.71 -10.15 2.88
C SER A 180 -4.20 -10.82 4.16
N ALA A 181 -4.21 -10.11 5.29
CA ALA A 181 -3.88 -10.63 6.62
C ALA A 181 -5.09 -11.12 7.44
N ASP A 182 -6.30 -11.07 6.88
CA ASP A 182 -7.56 -11.47 7.52
C ASP A 182 -8.47 -12.15 6.49
N PRO A 183 -8.10 -13.34 5.97
CA PRO A 183 -8.76 -13.97 4.79
C PRO A 183 -10.22 -14.34 5.02
N ASP A 184 -10.68 -14.40 6.26
CA ASP A 184 -12.09 -14.65 6.60
C ASP A 184 -12.98 -13.42 6.41
N LYS A 185 -12.39 -12.26 6.11
CA LYS A 185 -13.11 -11.01 5.85
C LYS A 185 -13.18 -10.72 4.36
N SER A 186 -14.28 -10.08 3.95
CA SER A 186 -14.45 -9.65 2.57
C SER A 186 -15.28 -8.37 2.49
N ILE A 187 -15.11 -7.65 1.38
CA ILE A 187 -15.91 -6.49 1.04
C ILE A 187 -17.06 -6.97 0.13
N SER A 188 -18.28 -6.52 0.42
CA SER A 188 -19.43 -6.85 -0.41
C SER A 188 -19.34 -6.15 -1.78
N PRO A 189 -19.48 -6.87 -2.91
CA PRO A 189 -19.56 -6.27 -4.24
C PRO A 189 -20.67 -5.22 -4.36
N VAL A 190 -21.75 -5.38 -3.60
CA VAL A 190 -22.88 -4.42 -3.59
C VAL A 190 -22.45 -3.07 -3.02
N ILE A 191 -21.56 -3.03 -2.01
CA ILE A 191 -21.02 -1.77 -1.47
C ILE A 191 -20.22 -1.04 -2.54
N VAL A 192 -19.36 -1.75 -3.26
CA VAL A 192 -18.55 -1.19 -4.34
C VAL A 192 -19.42 -0.72 -5.51
N ALA A 193 -20.43 -1.52 -5.90
CA ALA A 193 -21.39 -1.15 -6.93
C ALA A 193 -22.18 0.12 -6.56
N LYS A 194 -22.67 0.23 -5.33
CA LYS A 194 -23.33 1.44 -4.85
C LYS A 194 -22.43 2.66 -4.91
N GLY A 195 -21.17 2.53 -4.47
CA GLY A 195 -20.17 3.61 -4.58
C GLY A 195 -19.95 4.05 -6.03
N LEU A 196 -19.77 3.08 -6.94
CA LEU A 196 -19.58 3.34 -8.36
C LEU A 196 -20.78 4.07 -8.99
N VAL A 197 -22.00 3.58 -8.71
CA VAL A 197 -23.24 4.17 -9.25
C VAL A 197 -23.47 5.57 -8.68
N MET A 198 -23.26 5.78 -7.38
CA MET A 198 -23.37 7.11 -6.77
C MET A 198 -22.37 8.10 -7.36
N GLY A 199 -21.13 7.66 -7.59
CA GLY A 199 -20.10 8.48 -8.26
C GLY A 199 -20.47 8.80 -9.71
N LEU A 200 -20.96 7.81 -10.48
CA LEU A 200 -21.43 7.99 -11.87
C LEU A 200 -22.57 9.01 -11.96
N LEU A 201 -23.56 8.90 -11.08
CA LEU A 201 -24.73 9.77 -11.05
C LEU A 201 -24.50 11.08 -10.28
N ARG A 202 -23.28 11.31 -9.77
CA ARG A 202 -22.89 12.47 -8.97
C ARG A 202 -23.81 12.70 -7.76
N GLN A 203 -24.20 11.59 -7.14
CA GLN A 203 -25.04 11.59 -5.93
C GLN A 203 -24.17 11.66 -4.67
N GLY A 204 -24.52 12.53 -3.74
CA GLY A 204 -23.79 12.75 -2.50
C GLY A 204 -22.64 13.76 -2.62
N ASP A 205 -21.91 13.93 -1.52
CA ASP A 205 -20.88 14.98 -1.38
C ASP A 205 -19.46 14.47 -1.71
N ILE A 206 -19.28 13.16 -1.97
CA ILE A 206 -17.98 12.55 -2.26
C ILE A 206 -17.79 12.50 -3.77
N THR A 207 -16.81 13.25 -4.26
CA THR A 207 -16.44 13.22 -5.68
C THR A 207 -15.49 12.04 -5.97
N PRO A 208 -15.45 11.53 -7.22
CA PRO A 208 -14.49 10.49 -7.60
C PRO A 208 -13.04 10.85 -7.27
N ASP A 209 -12.63 12.11 -7.47
CA ASP A 209 -11.27 12.58 -7.17
C ASP A 209 -10.97 12.56 -5.67
N SER A 210 -11.92 13.01 -4.84
CA SER A 210 -11.75 12.95 -3.39
C SER A 210 -11.71 11.51 -2.88
N ALA A 211 -12.56 10.63 -3.42
CA ALA A 211 -12.54 9.21 -3.11
C ALA A 211 -11.21 8.56 -3.53
N MET A 212 -10.73 8.86 -4.74
CA MET A 212 -9.45 8.36 -5.24
C MET A 212 -8.29 8.77 -4.31
N SER A 213 -8.24 10.02 -3.88
CA SER A 213 -7.21 10.51 -2.95
C SER A 213 -7.21 9.73 -1.62
N VAL A 214 -8.41 9.44 -1.08
CA VAL A 214 -8.53 8.64 0.16
C VAL A 214 -8.04 7.21 -0.06
N VAL A 215 -8.45 6.56 -1.17
CA VAL A 215 -8.02 5.19 -1.50
C VAL A 215 -6.51 5.12 -1.69
N GLN A 216 -5.93 6.05 -2.45
CA GLN A 216 -4.48 6.12 -2.69
C GLN A 216 -3.66 6.29 -1.41
N THR A 217 -4.22 6.94 -0.40
CA THR A 217 -3.55 7.13 0.89
C THR A 217 -3.78 5.93 1.83
N ALA A 218 -5.00 5.39 1.84
CA ALA A 218 -5.39 4.34 2.78
C ALA A 218 -4.84 2.95 2.40
N MET A 219 -4.76 2.63 1.09
CA MET A 219 -4.30 1.30 0.64
C MET A 219 -2.85 1.01 0.98
N PRO A 220 -1.87 1.89 0.73
CA PRO A 220 -0.49 1.64 1.15
C PRO A 220 -0.34 1.46 2.66
N ALA A 221 -1.05 2.26 3.46
CA ALA A 221 -1.04 2.11 4.92
C ALA A 221 -1.62 0.75 5.36
N ARG A 222 -2.71 0.31 4.73
CA ARG A 222 -3.29 -1.00 4.99
C ARG A 222 -2.36 -2.13 4.56
N GLN A 223 -1.74 -2.03 3.39
CA GLN A 223 -0.77 -3.00 2.89
C GLN A 223 0.42 -3.15 3.84
N ALA A 224 0.97 -2.02 4.33
CA ALA A 224 2.05 -2.05 5.31
C ALA A 224 1.63 -2.76 6.60
N ALA A 225 0.42 -2.48 7.12
CA ALA A 225 -0.11 -3.16 8.30
C ALA A 225 -0.34 -4.67 8.08
N ASN A 226 -0.82 -5.06 6.91
CA ASN A 226 -0.99 -6.46 6.54
C ASN A 226 0.38 -7.17 6.43
N ASN A 227 1.33 -6.55 5.74
CA ASN A 227 2.69 -7.08 5.60
C ASN A 227 3.36 -7.24 6.96
N GLU A 228 3.20 -6.27 7.86
CA GLU A 228 3.71 -6.36 9.22
C GLU A 228 3.11 -7.55 9.98
N LYS A 229 1.79 -7.73 9.89
CA LYS A 229 1.09 -8.84 10.54
C LYS A 229 1.50 -10.21 9.98
N LEU A 230 1.69 -10.30 8.65
CA LEU A 230 2.00 -11.57 7.96
C LEU A 230 3.48 -11.90 7.95
N TYR A 231 4.33 -10.88 7.83
CA TYR A 231 5.75 -11.04 7.51
C TYR A 231 6.68 -10.29 8.47
N GLY A 232 6.18 -9.68 9.55
CA GLY A 232 7.02 -9.02 10.56
C GLY A 232 8.08 -9.94 11.14
N ALA A 233 7.76 -11.24 11.28
CA ALA A 233 8.72 -12.27 11.68
C ALA A 233 9.90 -12.43 10.71
N ASN A 234 9.72 -12.19 9.39
CA ASN A 234 10.83 -12.19 8.43
C ASN A 234 11.80 -11.04 8.70
N ARG A 235 11.25 -9.85 8.99
CA ARG A 235 12.06 -8.69 9.34
C ARG A 235 12.88 -8.96 10.60
N GLU A 236 12.23 -9.41 11.67
CA GLU A 236 12.91 -9.73 12.94
C GLU A 236 13.99 -10.80 12.75
N ALA A 237 13.68 -11.86 11.99
CA ALA A 237 14.65 -12.92 11.69
C ALA A 237 15.83 -12.39 10.86
N GLY A 238 15.58 -11.52 9.86
CA GLY A 238 16.60 -10.88 9.06
C GLY A 238 17.50 -9.94 9.87
N GLU A 239 16.91 -9.09 10.70
CA GLU A 239 17.64 -8.17 11.60
C GLU A 239 18.52 -8.97 12.59
N LYS A 240 17.96 -10.01 13.21
CA LYS A 240 18.72 -10.90 14.08
C LYS A 240 19.87 -11.58 13.34
N PHE A 241 19.60 -12.13 12.16
CA PHE A 241 20.63 -12.77 11.32
C PHE A 241 21.78 -11.79 11.02
N LEU A 242 21.47 -10.56 10.59
CA LEU A 242 22.48 -9.55 10.29
C LEU A 242 23.25 -9.10 11.56
N ALA A 243 22.55 -8.98 12.71
CA ALA A 243 23.18 -8.65 13.99
C ALA A 243 24.17 -9.73 14.44
N GLU A 244 23.88 -10.99 14.21
CA GLU A 244 24.78 -12.10 14.48
C GLU A 244 25.89 -12.19 13.43
N ASN A 245 25.55 -11.99 12.14
CA ASN A 245 26.47 -12.15 11.02
C ASN A 245 27.61 -11.13 11.06
N LYS A 246 27.33 -9.87 11.45
CA LYS A 246 28.38 -8.82 11.58
C LYS A 246 29.50 -9.16 12.56
N THR A 247 29.28 -10.11 13.48
CA THR A 247 30.31 -10.54 14.46
C THR A 247 31.18 -11.66 13.94
N LYS A 248 30.86 -12.25 12.78
CA LYS A 248 31.63 -13.36 12.21
C LYS A 248 32.91 -12.85 11.58
N GLU A 249 33.95 -13.65 11.67
CA GLU A 249 35.25 -13.36 11.08
C GLU A 249 35.19 -13.13 9.57
N GLY A 250 35.81 -12.04 9.13
CA GLY A 250 35.87 -11.65 7.71
C GLY A 250 34.61 -10.96 7.19
N VAL A 251 33.58 -10.73 8.02
CA VAL A 251 32.39 -9.97 7.63
C VAL A 251 32.62 -8.49 7.85
N VAL A 252 32.42 -7.71 6.81
CA VAL A 252 32.44 -6.25 6.80
C VAL A 252 31.01 -5.71 6.71
N THR A 253 30.68 -4.71 7.53
CA THR A 253 29.37 -4.04 7.52
C THR A 253 29.53 -2.62 7.01
N LEU A 254 28.73 -2.23 6.00
CA LEU A 254 28.68 -0.88 5.45
C LEU A 254 27.73 0.01 6.26
N PRO A 255 27.84 1.35 6.15
CA PRO A 255 26.92 2.28 6.83
C PRO A 255 25.45 2.09 6.47
N SER A 256 25.14 1.57 5.28
CA SER A 256 23.80 1.21 4.81
C SER A 256 23.20 -0.02 5.52
N GLY A 257 24.00 -0.75 6.30
CA GLY A 257 23.61 -2.03 6.89
C GLY A 257 23.91 -3.25 6.01
N LEU A 258 24.29 -3.04 4.74
CA LEU A 258 24.75 -4.12 3.88
C LEU A 258 26.01 -4.76 4.47
N GLN A 259 26.09 -6.10 4.38
CA GLN A 259 27.27 -6.82 4.84
C GLN A 259 27.85 -7.65 3.71
N TYR A 260 29.15 -7.87 3.73
CA TYR A 260 29.81 -8.76 2.79
C TYR A 260 30.99 -9.49 3.42
N LYS A 261 31.33 -10.62 2.84
CA LYS A 261 32.54 -11.39 3.15
C LYS A 261 33.28 -11.68 1.84
N VAL A 262 34.54 -11.32 1.81
CA VAL A 262 35.42 -11.63 0.67
C VAL A 262 35.81 -13.11 0.71
N ILE A 263 35.45 -13.87 -0.32
CA ILE A 263 35.87 -15.24 -0.53
C ILE A 263 37.16 -15.23 -1.37
N THR A 264 37.13 -14.49 -2.47
CA THR A 264 38.31 -14.26 -3.34
C THR A 264 38.32 -12.76 -3.69
N MET A 265 39.47 -12.13 -3.53
CA MET A 265 39.71 -10.76 -3.95
C MET A 265 40.23 -10.75 -5.38
N GLY A 266 39.53 -10.05 -6.27
CA GLY A 266 39.99 -9.79 -7.63
C GLY A 266 41.01 -8.66 -7.69
N GLU A 267 41.69 -8.52 -8.83
CA GLU A 267 42.71 -7.50 -9.08
C GLU A 267 42.32 -6.52 -10.20
N GLY A 268 41.15 -6.74 -10.84
CA GLY A 268 40.69 -5.91 -11.95
C GLY A 268 40.03 -4.60 -11.50
N ASP A 269 39.47 -3.88 -12.46
CA ASP A 269 38.75 -2.62 -12.22
C ASP A 269 37.47 -2.85 -11.43
N LYS A 270 37.00 -1.81 -10.73
CA LYS A 270 35.74 -1.78 -10.04
C LYS A 270 34.67 -1.15 -10.93
N PRO A 271 33.47 -1.71 -11.00
CA PRO A 271 32.40 -1.11 -11.79
C PRO A 271 31.90 0.24 -11.22
N ALA A 272 31.47 1.13 -12.10
CA ALA A 272 30.67 2.29 -11.73
C ALA A 272 29.18 1.91 -11.60
N ALA A 273 28.40 2.73 -10.93
CA ALA A 273 26.95 2.49 -10.68
C ALA A 273 26.09 2.34 -11.96
N THR A 274 26.59 2.81 -13.10
CA THR A 274 25.90 2.75 -14.39
C THR A 274 26.42 1.66 -15.33
N ASP A 275 27.47 0.96 -14.90
CA ASP A 275 28.10 -0.05 -15.74
C ASP A 275 27.23 -1.30 -15.87
N LYS A 276 27.47 -2.02 -16.96
CA LYS A 276 26.97 -3.36 -17.18
C LYS A 276 28.03 -4.37 -16.78
N VAL A 277 27.65 -5.35 -15.97
CA VAL A 277 28.55 -6.35 -15.43
C VAL A 277 28.12 -7.75 -15.83
N ASN A 278 29.11 -8.65 -16.03
CA ASN A 278 28.90 -10.08 -16.24
C ASN A 278 29.27 -10.83 -14.97
N VAL A 279 28.35 -11.62 -14.44
CA VAL A 279 28.49 -12.29 -13.14
C VAL A 279 27.95 -13.71 -13.17
N ASP A 280 28.55 -14.59 -12.35
CA ASP A 280 27.84 -15.72 -11.80
C ASP A 280 27.35 -15.41 -10.40
N TYR A 281 26.19 -15.92 -10.05
CA TYR A 281 25.60 -15.70 -8.74
C TYR A 281 24.65 -16.82 -8.31
N GLU A 282 24.50 -16.91 -7.00
CA GLU A 282 23.41 -17.66 -6.36
C GLU A 282 22.79 -16.80 -5.26
N GLY A 283 21.48 -16.61 -5.35
CA GLY A 283 20.66 -15.90 -4.36
C GLY A 283 19.89 -16.88 -3.49
N ARG A 284 19.97 -16.73 -2.17
CA ARG A 284 19.26 -17.54 -1.19
C ARG A 284 18.68 -16.70 -0.06
N LEU A 285 17.66 -17.23 0.58
CA LEU A 285 17.11 -16.69 1.82
C LEU A 285 17.98 -17.10 3.01
N ILE A 286 17.70 -16.52 4.19
CA ILE A 286 18.44 -16.82 5.43
C ILE A 286 18.26 -18.27 5.91
N ASP A 287 17.18 -18.95 5.48
CA ASP A 287 16.92 -20.37 5.74
C ASP A 287 17.63 -21.32 4.75
N GLY A 288 18.38 -20.77 3.78
CA GLY A 288 19.09 -21.49 2.74
C GLY A 288 18.28 -21.78 1.48
N THR A 289 17.00 -21.40 1.40
CA THR A 289 16.17 -21.56 0.19
C THR A 289 16.76 -20.76 -0.96
N VAL A 290 17.19 -21.44 -2.02
CA VAL A 290 17.73 -20.82 -3.24
C VAL A 290 16.57 -20.36 -4.11
N PHE A 291 16.47 -19.06 -4.36
CA PHE A 291 15.44 -18.46 -5.19
C PHE A 291 15.90 -18.16 -6.62
N ASP A 292 17.20 -17.95 -6.83
CA ASP A 292 17.77 -17.76 -8.17
C ASP A 292 19.26 -18.16 -8.20
N SER A 293 19.73 -18.71 -9.33
CA SER A 293 21.11 -19.13 -9.50
C SER A 293 21.49 -19.18 -10.98
N SER A 294 22.53 -18.43 -11.38
CA SER A 294 23.13 -18.53 -12.71
C SER A 294 23.82 -19.87 -12.90
N TYR A 295 24.40 -20.42 -11.83
CA TYR A 295 25.05 -21.75 -11.87
C TYR A 295 24.07 -22.85 -12.24
N LYS A 296 22.82 -22.80 -11.70
CA LYS A 296 21.76 -23.76 -12.09
C LYS A 296 21.33 -23.62 -13.56
N ARG A 297 21.43 -22.41 -14.11
CA ARG A 297 21.17 -22.14 -15.53
C ARG A 297 22.34 -22.49 -16.43
N GLY A 298 23.51 -22.76 -15.86
CA GLY A 298 24.74 -23.08 -16.60
C GLY A 298 25.29 -21.91 -17.42
N LYS A 299 24.94 -20.67 -17.09
CA LYS A 299 25.32 -19.48 -17.87
C LYS A 299 25.39 -18.25 -16.98
N ALA A 300 26.56 -17.56 -17.02
CA ALA A 300 26.70 -16.24 -16.43
C ALA A 300 25.67 -15.24 -17.00
N THR A 301 25.32 -14.25 -16.21
CA THR A 301 24.26 -13.29 -16.55
C THR A 301 24.82 -11.87 -16.50
N SER A 302 24.39 -11.04 -17.46
CA SER A 302 24.78 -9.64 -17.48
C SER A 302 23.67 -8.74 -16.98
N PHE A 303 24.01 -7.77 -16.11
CA PHE A 303 23.10 -6.81 -15.51
C PHE A 303 23.63 -5.38 -15.63
N ASN A 304 22.73 -4.43 -15.87
CA ASN A 304 23.03 -3.01 -15.67
C ASN A 304 22.88 -2.69 -14.17
N LEU A 305 23.91 -2.14 -13.53
CA LEU A 305 23.93 -1.88 -12.09
C LEU A 305 22.91 -0.84 -11.62
N ASN A 306 22.39 -0.01 -12.52
CA ASN A 306 21.29 0.92 -12.25
C ASN A 306 19.90 0.29 -12.38
N GLN A 307 19.78 -1.01 -12.68
CA GLN A 307 18.51 -1.74 -12.86
C GLN A 307 18.38 -2.94 -11.93
N VAL A 308 19.27 -3.08 -10.96
CA VAL A 308 19.23 -4.11 -9.94
C VAL A 308 18.84 -3.54 -8.58
N ILE A 309 18.66 -4.38 -7.56
CA ILE A 309 18.39 -3.93 -6.19
C ILE A 309 19.55 -3.06 -5.65
N ALA A 310 19.21 -2.12 -4.76
CA ALA A 310 20.18 -1.12 -4.26
C ALA A 310 21.41 -1.76 -3.64
N GLY A 311 21.25 -2.87 -2.91
CA GLY A 311 22.38 -3.60 -2.32
C GLY A 311 23.36 -4.16 -3.35
N TRP A 312 22.88 -4.58 -4.52
CA TRP A 312 23.78 -4.98 -5.61
C TRP A 312 24.54 -3.79 -6.19
N THR A 313 23.83 -2.69 -6.46
CA THR A 313 24.47 -1.45 -6.96
C THR A 313 25.55 -0.97 -6.00
N GLU A 314 25.30 -1.03 -4.69
CA GLU A 314 26.27 -0.60 -3.67
C GLU A 314 27.49 -1.53 -3.60
N VAL A 315 27.28 -2.85 -3.46
CA VAL A 315 28.39 -3.77 -3.24
C VAL A 315 29.25 -3.97 -4.48
N MET A 316 28.64 -3.99 -5.68
CA MET A 316 29.39 -4.21 -6.93
C MET A 316 30.42 -3.12 -7.20
N GLN A 317 30.15 -1.88 -6.80
CA GLN A 317 31.12 -0.78 -6.90
C GLN A 317 32.37 -0.96 -6.00
N LEU A 318 32.29 -1.88 -5.04
CA LEU A 318 33.43 -2.22 -4.16
C LEU A 318 34.22 -3.43 -4.66
N MET A 319 33.61 -4.27 -5.52
CA MET A 319 34.17 -5.54 -6.00
C MET A 319 35.07 -5.32 -7.21
N PRO A 320 36.38 -5.58 -7.13
CA PRO A 320 37.23 -5.67 -8.33
C PRO A 320 36.83 -6.85 -9.21
N VAL A 321 36.96 -6.72 -10.53
CA VAL A 321 36.79 -7.85 -11.46
C VAL A 321 37.70 -9.02 -11.05
N GLY A 322 37.21 -10.25 -11.13
CA GLY A 322 37.83 -11.48 -10.62
C GLY A 322 37.50 -11.79 -9.15
N SER A 323 36.71 -10.94 -8.50
CA SER A 323 36.26 -11.19 -7.11
C SER A 323 35.12 -12.20 -7.04
N LYS A 324 35.11 -12.94 -5.91
CA LYS A 324 33.99 -13.75 -5.44
C LYS A 324 33.67 -13.38 -4.00
N TRP A 325 32.48 -12.84 -3.77
CA TRP A 325 32.07 -12.39 -2.46
C TRP A 325 30.76 -13.04 -2.05
N GLU A 326 30.54 -13.18 -0.74
CA GLU A 326 29.24 -13.46 -0.16
C GLU A 326 28.68 -12.17 0.41
N VAL A 327 27.46 -11.81 0.01
CA VAL A 327 26.83 -10.52 0.27
C VAL A 327 25.51 -10.75 0.99
N TYR A 328 25.30 -10.03 2.08
CA TYR A 328 24.10 -10.12 2.91
C TYR A 328 23.37 -8.78 2.85
N ILE A 329 22.22 -8.78 2.23
CA ILE A 329 21.48 -7.57 1.87
C ILE A 329 20.25 -7.47 2.77
N PRO A 330 20.16 -6.43 3.63
CA PRO A 330 18.96 -6.17 4.39
C PRO A 330 17.79 -5.89 3.45
N TYR A 331 16.58 -6.18 3.90
CA TYR A 331 15.37 -6.14 3.07
C TYR A 331 15.13 -4.78 2.39
N ASP A 332 15.45 -3.67 3.05
CA ASP A 332 15.27 -2.30 2.56
C ASP A 332 16.22 -1.95 1.40
N LEU A 333 17.36 -2.63 1.27
CA LEU A 333 18.28 -2.57 0.13
C LEU A 333 17.98 -3.64 -0.93
N ALA A 334 16.93 -4.47 -0.72
CA ALA A 334 16.49 -5.52 -1.61
C ALA A 334 15.10 -5.19 -2.19
N TYR A 335 14.08 -5.96 -1.86
CA TYR A 335 12.72 -5.79 -2.39
C TYR A 335 11.75 -5.09 -1.41
N GLY A 336 12.23 -4.72 -0.22
CA GLY A 336 11.47 -3.98 0.77
C GLY A 336 10.29 -4.79 1.32
N ASP A 337 9.13 -4.17 1.30
CA ASP A 337 7.85 -4.73 1.74
C ASP A 337 7.08 -5.45 0.61
N ARG A 338 7.71 -5.68 -0.54
CA ARG A 338 7.09 -6.34 -1.70
C ARG A 338 7.45 -7.81 -1.78
N GLN A 339 6.47 -8.61 -2.14
CA GLN A 339 6.72 -9.99 -2.55
C GLN A 339 7.30 -10.02 -3.96
N THR A 340 8.35 -10.82 -4.18
CA THR A 340 8.95 -11.05 -5.49
C THR A 340 9.02 -12.54 -5.77
N GLY A 341 8.40 -12.97 -6.86
CA GLY A 341 8.25 -14.38 -7.16
C GLY A 341 7.45 -15.13 -6.09
N LYS A 342 7.75 -16.41 -5.92
CA LYS A 342 7.09 -17.27 -4.92
C LYS A 342 7.84 -17.30 -3.59
N GLU A 343 9.16 -17.18 -3.65
CA GLU A 343 10.06 -17.44 -2.52
C GLU A 343 10.32 -16.18 -1.70
N ILE A 344 10.60 -15.04 -2.35
CA ILE A 344 10.96 -13.81 -1.67
C ILE A 344 9.69 -13.13 -1.15
N LYS A 345 9.45 -13.26 0.14
CA LYS A 345 8.34 -12.61 0.86
C LYS A 345 8.72 -11.19 1.28
N PRO A 346 7.75 -10.33 1.64
CA PRO A 346 8.04 -9.04 2.25
C PRO A 346 9.06 -9.16 3.40
N TYR A 347 9.95 -8.17 3.49
CA TYR A 347 10.99 -8.04 4.53
C TYR A 347 12.06 -9.14 4.53
N SER A 348 12.21 -9.87 3.42
CA SER A 348 13.25 -10.90 3.31
C SER A 348 14.64 -10.29 3.21
N THR A 349 15.52 -10.62 4.14
CA THR A 349 16.97 -10.44 4.00
C THR A 349 17.50 -11.47 3.01
N LEU A 350 18.33 -11.02 2.06
CA LEU A 350 18.85 -11.86 0.98
C LEU A 350 20.35 -12.10 1.15
N ILE A 351 20.77 -13.29 0.77
CA ILE A 351 22.17 -13.67 0.74
C ILE A 351 22.53 -14.02 -0.70
N PHE A 352 23.58 -13.40 -1.21
CA PHE A 352 24.10 -13.70 -2.54
C PHE A 352 25.56 -14.14 -2.47
N THR A 353 25.90 -15.19 -3.17
CA THR A 353 27.28 -15.44 -3.59
C THR A 353 27.40 -14.86 -4.99
N ILE A 354 28.32 -13.93 -5.20
CA ILE A 354 28.51 -13.21 -6.47
C ILE A 354 29.95 -13.38 -6.92
N GLU A 355 30.16 -13.76 -8.18
CA GLU A 355 31.45 -13.83 -8.85
C GLU A 355 31.44 -12.86 -10.03
N LEU A 356 32.26 -11.81 -9.95
CA LEU A 356 32.32 -10.76 -10.95
C LEU A 356 33.38 -11.11 -12.02
N HIS A 357 32.92 -11.44 -13.23
CA HIS A 357 33.80 -11.83 -14.34
C HIS A 357 34.32 -10.66 -15.16
N ALA A 358 33.45 -9.70 -15.47
CA ALA A 358 33.82 -8.59 -16.35
C ALA A 358 32.90 -7.37 -16.17
N ILE A 359 33.42 -6.20 -16.54
CA ILE A 359 32.65 -4.99 -16.86
C ILE A 359 32.47 -4.97 -18.37
N GLU A 360 31.18 -5.02 -18.81
CA GLU A 360 30.83 -4.95 -20.23
C GLU A 360 30.67 -3.48 -20.64
N LYS A 361 31.45 -3.08 -21.66
CA LYS A 361 31.41 -1.71 -22.23
C LYS A 361 30.31 -1.57 -23.29
#